data_dc4ffb75587cfc2b2c9daae9dfdcca8a
#
_entry.id   dc4ffb75587cfc2b2c9daae9dfdcca8a
#
_cell.length_a   1.000
_cell.length_b   1.000
_cell.length_c   1.000
_cell.angle_alpha   90.00
_cell.angle_beta   90.00
_cell.angle_gamma   90.00
#
_symmetry.space_group_name_H-M   'P 1'
#
loop_
_entity.id
_entity.type
_entity.pdbx_description
1 polymer ?
#
loop_
_entity_poly.entity_id
_entity_poly.type
_entity_poly.pdbx_seq_one_letter_code
_entity_poly.pdbx_strand_id
1 'polypeptide(L)'
;MTLPEPTLRHLQRMTDDTSLFEHAIGSLPHRALGYCTDDAGRGLVVVVRSEDAVAEELAERWLAFLVQAHDGDGRFRLRMGFDRRWTDDPSSDDACGRAIFGISVAAAIAPWTHVGREARRLFELVAQFRSVYPRATAHAVVGAAELTVADAACVSARSLVEDGLASLPRGTDDTRWPWPESRLAYGNALLPEALIAGGHAIDDDDVVDEGLRLLRWLVAEETLGDHFSFSPADGRGPDDPRPAFDQQPIEAGALADACARAFAVTHDDSWLEALRSCAGWFDGDNDVGVTMFDPETGGGFDGLEVDGVNQNQGAESTIAFVSTMQHARLLEGGSAVQRAAWSAASS
;
A
#
# COMPACT_ATOMS: atom_id res chain seq x y z
N MET A 1 -19.71 8.54 -13.22
CA MET A 1 -19.59 7.37 -12.34
C MET A 1 -19.56 7.87 -10.89
N THR A 2 -20.40 7.36 -10.00
CA THR A 2 -20.33 7.71 -8.57
C THR A 2 -19.43 6.68 -7.93
N LEU A 3 -18.28 7.10 -7.41
CA LEU A 3 -17.33 6.20 -6.78
C LEU A 3 -17.91 5.56 -5.51
N PRO A 4 -17.61 4.28 -5.22
CA PRO A 4 -17.97 3.63 -3.98
C PRO A 4 -17.41 4.38 -2.77
N GLU A 5 -18.15 4.37 -1.65
CA GLU A 5 -17.68 5.00 -0.44
C GLU A 5 -16.63 4.12 0.27
N PRO A 6 -15.40 4.62 0.54
CA PRO A 6 -14.42 3.87 1.31
C PRO A 6 -14.93 3.70 2.75
N THR A 7 -15.35 2.50 3.11
CA THR A 7 -15.84 2.17 4.45
C THR A 7 -14.92 1.18 5.15
N LEU A 8 -14.69 1.37 6.44
CA LEU A 8 -13.92 0.43 7.27
C LEU A 8 -14.76 -0.73 7.80
N ARG A 9 -16.06 -0.84 7.41
CA ARG A 9 -17.00 -1.83 7.95
C ARG A 9 -16.54 -3.28 7.79
N HIS A 10 -15.95 -3.63 6.63
CA HIS A 10 -15.44 -4.99 6.43
C HIS A 10 -14.16 -5.23 7.22
N LEU A 11 -13.24 -4.28 7.22
CA LEU A 11 -12.02 -4.36 8.05
C LEU A 11 -12.34 -4.46 9.54
N GLN A 12 -13.37 -3.75 10.02
CA GLN A 12 -13.89 -3.92 11.39
C GLN A 12 -14.41 -5.33 11.63
N ARG A 13 -15.19 -5.91 10.69
CA ARG A 13 -15.67 -7.30 10.78
C ARG A 13 -14.52 -8.30 10.79
N MET A 14 -13.46 -8.05 10.04
CA MET A 14 -12.27 -8.88 9.97
C MET A 14 -11.33 -8.70 11.17
N THR A 15 -11.66 -7.84 12.13
CA THR A 15 -10.83 -7.54 13.30
C THR A 15 -11.47 -8.06 14.57
N ASP A 16 -10.67 -8.71 15.43
CA ASP A 16 -11.08 -9.05 16.80
C ASP A 16 -10.28 -8.26 17.85
N ASP A 17 -10.22 -8.72 19.08
CA ASP A 17 -9.45 -8.07 20.17
C ASP A 17 -7.93 -8.25 20.05
N THR A 18 -7.45 -8.98 19.06
CA THR A 18 -6.02 -9.19 18.79
C THR A 18 -5.54 -8.33 17.62
N SER A 19 -6.10 -8.53 16.43
CA SER A 19 -5.72 -7.81 15.22
C SER A 19 -6.69 -8.11 14.06
N LEU A 20 -6.29 -7.73 12.86
CA LEU A 20 -6.92 -8.00 11.58
C LEU A 20 -6.61 -9.44 11.14
N PHE A 21 -7.63 -10.24 10.87
CA PHE A 21 -7.47 -11.57 10.26
C PHE A 21 -6.96 -11.44 8.82
N GLU A 22 -5.99 -12.28 8.45
CA GLU A 22 -5.35 -12.25 7.14
C GLU A 22 -6.34 -12.63 6.02
N HIS A 23 -7.10 -13.71 6.19
CA HIS A 23 -7.97 -14.29 5.16
C HIS A 23 -9.43 -14.34 5.57
N ALA A 24 -10.30 -14.42 4.54
CA ALA A 24 -11.71 -14.65 4.69
C ALA A 24 -12.17 -15.95 3.97
N ILE A 25 -13.34 -16.46 4.35
CA ILE A 25 -14.13 -17.43 3.58
C ILE A 25 -15.40 -16.69 3.18
N GLY A 26 -15.51 -16.32 1.91
CA GLY A 26 -16.47 -15.30 1.50
C GLY A 26 -16.23 -14.00 2.28
N SER A 27 -17.23 -13.47 2.98
CA SER A 27 -17.13 -12.25 3.79
C SER A 27 -16.86 -12.50 5.29
N LEU A 28 -16.53 -13.72 5.70
CA LEU A 28 -16.34 -14.07 7.10
C LEU A 28 -14.85 -14.34 7.40
N PRO A 29 -14.32 -13.85 8.55
CA PRO A 29 -12.93 -14.09 8.93
C PRO A 29 -12.57 -15.57 8.95
N HIS A 30 -11.49 -15.95 8.27
CA HIS A 30 -10.95 -17.31 8.32
C HIS A 30 -10.03 -17.47 9.54
N ARG A 31 -10.61 -17.55 10.71
CA ARG A 31 -9.90 -17.52 12.00
C ARG A 31 -8.79 -18.54 12.13
N ALA A 32 -8.90 -19.70 11.47
CA ALA A 32 -7.87 -20.74 11.56
C ALA A 32 -6.51 -20.32 11.02
N LEU A 33 -6.46 -19.31 10.12
CA LEU A 33 -5.22 -18.78 9.55
C LEU A 33 -4.58 -17.64 10.38
N GLY A 34 -5.36 -17.06 11.31
CA GLY A 34 -4.85 -16.06 12.24
C GLY A 34 -4.61 -14.69 11.61
N TYR A 35 -3.55 -14.02 12.07
CA TYR A 35 -3.27 -12.60 11.82
C TYR A 35 -1.92 -12.43 11.13
N CYS A 36 -1.82 -11.41 10.27
CA CYS A 36 -0.61 -11.06 9.54
C CYS A 36 -0.12 -9.65 9.87
N THR A 37 1.18 -9.52 10.12
CA THR A 37 1.82 -8.21 10.35
C THR A 37 1.77 -7.31 9.13
N ASP A 38 1.85 -7.88 7.93
CA ASP A 38 1.74 -7.17 6.66
C ASP A 38 0.42 -6.40 6.57
N ASP A 39 -0.68 -7.09 6.88
CA ASP A 39 -2.03 -6.51 6.82
C ASP A 39 -2.26 -5.47 7.90
N ALA A 40 -1.77 -5.73 9.13
CA ALA A 40 -1.84 -4.73 10.20
C ALA A 40 -1.07 -3.46 9.85
N GLY A 41 0.11 -3.58 9.21
CA GLY A 41 0.91 -2.46 8.73
C GLY A 41 0.20 -1.64 7.65
N ARG A 42 -0.26 -2.29 6.58
CA ARG A 42 -1.00 -1.63 5.49
C ARG A 42 -2.35 -1.09 5.96
N GLY A 43 -3.04 -1.86 6.81
CA GLY A 43 -4.31 -1.45 7.41
C GLY A 43 -4.17 -0.17 8.23
N LEU A 44 -3.07 -0.01 8.97
CA LEU A 44 -2.81 1.21 9.74
C LEU A 44 -2.79 2.45 8.86
N VAL A 45 -2.28 2.37 7.62
CA VAL A 45 -2.28 3.48 6.67
C VAL A 45 -3.71 3.92 6.31
N VAL A 46 -4.60 2.98 5.96
CA VAL A 46 -5.96 3.35 5.55
C VAL A 46 -6.81 3.86 6.72
N VAL A 47 -6.58 3.39 7.95
CA VAL A 47 -7.36 3.89 9.09
C VAL A 47 -6.93 5.29 9.54
N VAL A 48 -5.64 5.64 9.49
CA VAL A 48 -5.20 7.00 9.84
C VAL A 48 -5.61 8.05 8.80
N ARG A 49 -5.96 7.62 7.59
CA ARG A 49 -6.53 8.45 6.51
C ARG A 49 -8.06 8.52 6.57
N SER A 50 -8.73 7.77 7.45
CA SER A 50 -10.18 7.63 7.48
C SER A 50 -10.83 8.55 8.51
N GLU A 51 -12.02 9.06 8.19
CA GLU A 51 -12.90 9.79 9.12
C GLU A 51 -13.99 8.87 9.73
N ASP A 52 -13.94 7.57 9.45
CA ASP A 52 -14.89 6.60 10.02
C ASP A 52 -14.76 6.55 11.56
N ALA A 53 -15.88 6.49 12.24
CA ALA A 53 -15.93 6.51 13.72
C ALA A 53 -15.16 5.35 14.38
N VAL A 54 -14.93 4.25 13.66
CA VAL A 54 -14.17 3.08 14.16
C VAL A 54 -12.67 3.17 13.92
N ALA A 55 -12.21 4.20 13.19
CA ALA A 55 -10.83 4.29 12.73
C ALA A 55 -9.82 4.36 13.89
N GLU A 56 -10.13 5.15 14.94
CA GLU A 56 -9.26 5.26 16.12
C GLU A 56 -9.08 3.91 16.82
N GLU A 57 -10.18 3.18 17.09
CA GLU A 57 -10.14 1.86 17.73
C GLU A 57 -9.34 0.84 16.92
N LEU A 58 -9.50 0.84 15.59
CA LEU A 58 -8.73 -0.06 14.71
C LEU A 58 -7.25 0.32 14.69
N ALA A 59 -6.93 1.62 14.62
CA ALA A 59 -5.56 2.11 14.65
C ALA A 59 -4.82 1.71 15.93
N GLU A 60 -5.46 1.90 17.10
CA GLU A 60 -4.90 1.48 18.39
C GLU A 60 -4.64 -0.03 18.44
N ARG A 61 -5.59 -0.83 17.98
CA ARG A 61 -5.52 -2.30 18.01
C ARG A 61 -4.43 -2.84 17.11
N TRP A 62 -4.35 -2.34 15.88
CA TRP A 62 -3.33 -2.79 14.93
C TRP A 62 -1.94 -2.27 15.29
N LEU A 63 -1.83 -1.04 15.80
CA LEU A 63 -0.55 -0.56 16.33
C LEU A 63 -0.08 -1.39 17.54
N ALA A 64 -1.00 -1.75 18.45
CA ALA A 64 -0.67 -2.61 19.58
C ALA A 64 -0.19 -4.01 19.12
N PHE A 65 -0.80 -4.55 18.05
CA PHE A 65 -0.33 -5.80 17.44
C PHE A 65 1.07 -5.64 16.84
N LEU A 66 1.37 -4.55 16.13
CA LEU A 66 2.71 -4.28 15.58
C LEU A 66 3.76 -4.15 16.71
N VAL A 67 3.41 -3.52 17.83
CA VAL A 67 4.29 -3.49 19.02
C VAL A 67 4.58 -4.90 19.54
N GLN A 68 3.59 -5.81 19.52
CA GLN A 68 3.80 -7.22 19.94
C GLN A 68 4.55 -8.03 18.87
N ALA A 69 4.43 -7.67 17.59
CA ALA A 69 5.14 -8.32 16.50
C ALA A 69 6.63 -7.98 16.48
N HIS A 70 7.03 -6.83 17.04
CA HIS A 70 8.43 -6.42 17.15
C HIS A 70 9.21 -7.39 18.04
N ASP A 71 10.34 -7.90 17.55
CA ASP A 71 11.11 -8.97 18.17
C ASP A 71 12.20 -8.49 19.18
N GLY A 72 12.34 -7.18 19.33
CA GLY A 72 13.38 -6.56 20.17
C GLY A 72 14.69 -6.23 19.44
N ASP A 73 14.92 -6.82 18.25
CA ASP A 73 16.15 -6.62 17.44
C ASP A 73 15.90 -5.74 16.19
N GLY A 74 14.79 -4.97 16.18
CA GLY A 74 14.44 -4.08 15.07
C GLY A 74 13.74 -4.76 13.91
N ARG A 75 13.21 -5.96 14.10
CA ARG A 75 12.48 -6.73 13.11
C ARG A 75 11.09 -7.13 13.61
N PHE A 76 10.25 -7.64 12.70
CA PHE A 76 8.90 -8.05 13.02
C PHE A 76 8.67 -9.52 12.67
N ARG A 77 7.89 -10.21 13.50
CA ARG A 77 7.32 -11.51 13.17
C ARG A 77 6.21 -11.35 12.16
N LEU A 78 6.00 -12.33 11.29
CA LEU A 78 5.02 -12.24 10.20
C LEU A 78 3.62 -12.66 10.65
N ARG A 79 3.46 -13.88 11.20
CA ARG A 79 2.14 -14.47 11.46
C ARG A 79 1.95 -14.90 12.91
N MET A 80 0.75 -14.59 13.41
CA MET A 80 0.25 -15.09 14.69
C MET A 80 -0.98 -15.96 14.46
N GLY A 81 -0.97 -17.18 15.02
CA GLY A 81 -2.15 -18.07 15.00
C GLY A 81 -3.31 -17.50 15.83
N PHE A 82 -4.51 -18.06 15.62
CA PHE A 82 -5.69 -17.68 16.42
C PHE A 82 -5.54 -18.01 17.92
N ASP A 83 -4.64 -18.91 18.26
CA ASP A 83 -4.25 -19.21 19.64
C ASP A 83 -3.28 -18.17 20.24
N ARG A 84 -3.04 -17.07 19.52
CA ARG A 84 -2.16 -15.96 19.91
C ARG A 84 -0.69 -16.35 20.09
N ARG A 85 -0.24 -17.36 19.37
CA ARG A 85 1.16 -17.76 19.31
C ARG A 85 1.75 -17.37 17.95
N TRP A 86 2.95 -16.84 17.98
CA TRP A 86 3.71 -16.62 16.75
C TRP A 86 4.05 -17.96 16.10
N THR A 87 3.84 -18.07 14.81
CA THR A 87 4.02 -19.30 14.02
C THR A 87 5.30 -19.32 13.21
N ASP A 88 5.97 -18.18 13.12
CA ASP A 88 7.21 -17.97 12.40
C ASP A 88 8.36 -17.54 13.31
N ASP A 89 9.59 -17.84 12.92
CA ASP A 89 10.76 -17.18 13.46
C ASP A 89 10.82 -15.73 12.96
N PRO A 90 11.43 -14.78 13.73
CA PRO A 90 11.49 -13.40 13.30
C PRO A 90 12.17 -13.30 11.94
N SER A 91 11.58 -12.49 11.04
CA SER A 91 12.23 -11.93 9.87
C SER A 91 11.77 -12.30 8.47
N SER A 92 10.50 -12.10 8.17
CA SER A 92 10.17 -11.73 6.79
C SER A 92 10.57 -10.27 6.59
N ASP A 93 11.43 -9.98 5.62
CA ASP A 93 11.79 -8.60 5.28
C ASP A 93 10.57 -7.82 4.79
N ASP A 94 9.65 -8.48 4.06
CA ASP A 94 8.39 -7.88 3.64
C ASP A 94 7.52 -7.45 4.81
N ALA A 95 7.41 -8.29 5.85
CA ALA A 95 6.70 -7.92 7.08
C ALA A 95 7.32 -6.68 7.73
N CYS A 96 8.65 -6.62 7.80
CA CYS A 96 9.36 -5.46 8.33
C CYS A 96 9.09 -4.20 7.51
N GLY A 97 9.21 -4.28 6.17
CA GLY A 97 8.96 -3.15 5.28
C GLY A 97 7.54 -2.59 5.41
N ARG A 98 6.53 -3.46 5.39
CA ARG A 98 5.12 -3.06 5.53
C ARG A 98 4.75 -2.55 6.92
N ALA A 99 5.31 -3.15 7.97
CA ALA A 99 5.15 -2.64 9.33
C ALA A 99 5.75 -1.24 9.46
N ILE A 100 6.99 -1.03 8.99
CA ILE A 100 7.65 0.29 8.99
C ILE A 100 6.84 1.31 8.19
N PHE A 101 6.30 0.93 7.02
CA PHE A 101 5.42 1.78 6.24
C PHE A 101 4.24 2.29 7.09
N GLY A 102 3.44 1.38 7.65
CA GLY A 102 2.27 1.74 8.45
C GLY A 102 2.61 2.57 9.68
N ILE A 103 3.65 2.17 10.43
CA ILE A 103 4.11 2.87 11.63
C ILE A 103 4.58 4.29 11.29
N SER A 104 5.34 4.46 10.21
CA SER A 104 5.87 5.76 9.79
C SER A 104 4.76 6.70 9.35
N VAL A 105 3.80 6.21 8.56
CA VAL A 105 2.63 7.00 8.15
C VAL A 105 1.79 7.39 9.37
N ALA A 106 1.55 6.47 10.31
CA ALA A 106 0.83 6.79 11.54
C ALA A 106 1.60 7.83 12.40
N ALA A 107 2.92 7.74 12.48
CA ALA A 107 3.74 8.72 13.18
C ALA A 107 3.68 10.11 12.52
N ALA A 108 3.55 10.16 11.19
CA ALA A 108 3.49 11.40 10.42
C ALA A 108 2.12 12.10 10.48
N ILE A 109 1.03 11.34 10.30
CA ILE A 109 -0.28 11.94 10.01
C ILE A 109 -1.44 11.45 10.89
N ALA A 110 -1.22 10.55 11.88
CA ALA A 110 -2.33 10.09 12.71
C ALA A 110 -3.04 11.28 13.39
N PRO A 111 -4.37 11.42 13.26
CA PRO A 111 -5.11 12.52 13.87
C PRO A 111 -5.17 12.41 15.41
N TRP A 112 -4.89 11.23 15.94
CA TRP A 112 -4.89 10.94 17.38
C TRP A 112 -3.47 11.01 17.93
N THR A 113 -3.20 12.02 18.77
CA THR A 113 -1.86 12.32 19.31
C THR A 113 -1.19 11.12 19.99
N HIS A 114 -1.95 10.27 20.69
CA HIS A 114 -1.40 9.10 21.37
C HIS A 114 -0.97 8.02 20.37
N VAL A 115 -1.75 7.76 19.31
CA VAL A 115 -1.39 6.83 18.25
C VAL A 115 -0.12 7.29 17.54
N GLY A 116 -0.06 8.57 17.11
CA GLY A 116 1.13 9.11 16.45
C GLY A 116 2.38 9.05 17.33
N ARG A 117 2.24 9.33 18.65
CA ARG A 117 3.35 9.25 19.60
C ARG A 117 3.87 7.81 19.77
N GLU A 118 2.99 6.82 19.94
CA GLU A 118 3.41 5.42 20.10
C GLU A 118 3.95 4.85 18.79
N ALA A 119 3.37 5.20 17.64
CA ALA A 119 3.92 4.87 16.33
C ALA A 119 5.34 5.44 16.16
N ARG A 120 5.56 6.70 16.54
CA ARG A 120 6.89 7.32 16.51
C ARG A 120 7.91 6.59 17.41
N ARG A 121 7.51 6.18 18.61
CA ARG A 121 8.37 5.39 19.49
C ARG A 121 8.76 4.06 18.87
N LEU A 122 7.81 3.36 18.27
CA LEU A 122 8.09 2.08 17.61
C LEU A 122 8.98 2.29 16.38
N PHE A 123 8.76 3.34 15.59
CA PHE A 123 9.62 3.69 14.46
C PHE A 123 11.08 3.85 14.86
N GLU A 124 11.39 4.55 15.95
CA GLU A 124 12.79 4.75 16.39
C GLU A 124 13.49 3.43 16.75
N LEU A 125 12.75 2.41 17.17
CA LEU A 125 13.31 1.08 17.45
C LEU A 125 13.68 0.30 16.18
N VAL A 126 13.02 0.62 15.05
CA VAL A 126 13.14 -0.14 13.79
C VAL A 126 13.78 0.66 12.65
N ALA A 127 14.12 1.91 12.87
CA ALA A 127 14.66 2.82 11.85
C ALA A 127 16.00 2.35 11.24
N GLN A 128 16.71 1.43 11.89
CA GLN A 128 17.93 0.81 11.38
C GLN A 128 17.67 -0.34 10.40
N PHE A 129 16.40 -0.64 10.11
CA PHE A 129 16.06 -1.68 9.14
C PHE A 129 16.70 -1.41 7.77
N ARG A 130 17.34 -2.42 7.23
CA ARG A 130 17.86 -2.46 5.86
C ARG A 130 17.57 -3.83 5.26
N SER A 131 17.25 -3.89 3.99
CA SER A 131 16.92 -5.13 3.29
C SER A 131 17.61 -5.20 1.94
N VAL A 132 17.87 -6.41 1.49
CA VAL A 132 18.31 -6.71 0.12
C VAL A 132 17.14 -6.92 -0.84
N TYR A 133 15.92 -7.00 -0.32
CA TYR A 133 14.70 -7.22 -1.08
C TYR A 133 14.08 -5.87 -1.46
N PRO A 134 13.96 -5.55 -2.77
CA PRO A 134 13.53 -4.23 -3.22
C PRO A 134 12.18 -3.78 -2.66
N ARG A 135 11.19 -4.68 -2.59
CA ARG A 135 9.85 -4.31 -2.12
C ARG A 135 9.80 -4.02 -0.62
N ALA A 136 10.53 -4.79 0.18
CA ALA A 136 10.66 -4.50 1.61
C ALA A 136 11.33 -3.13 1.85
N THR A 137 12.40 -2.83 1.11
CA THR A 137 13.06 -1.52 1.13
C THR A 137 12.12 -0.42 0.66
N ALA A 138 11.39 -0.63 -0.45
CA ALA A 138 10.49 0.38 -1.01
C ALA A 138 9.35 0.74 -0.03
N HIS A 139 8.72 -0.23 0.63
CA HIS A 139 7.73 0.04 1.69
C HIS A 139 8.32 0.90 2.81
N ALA A 140 9.51 0.53 3.30
CA ALA A 140 10.17 1.28 4.35
C ALA A 140 10.53 2.72 3.92
N VAL A 141 10.98 2.91 2.67
CA VAL A 141 11.28 4.23 2.08
C VAL A 141 10.04 5.08 1.97
N VAL A 142 8.92 4.55 1.43
CA VAL A 142 7.66 5.31 1.30
C VAL A 142 7.19 5.81 2.67
N GLY A 143 7.18 4.94 3.69
CA GLY A 143 6.80 5.34 5.04
C GLY A 143 7.74 6.36 5.65
N ALA A 144 9.06 6.14 5.58
CA ALA A 144 10.05 7.05 6.14
C ALA A 144 10.06 8.40 5.41
N ALA A 145 9.75 8.45 4.11
CA ALA A 145 9.59 9.68 3.36
C ALA A 145 8.44 10.54 3.90
N GLU A 146 7.26 9.93 4.19
CA GLU A 146 6.15 10.64 4.84
C GLU A 146 6.57 11.27 6.18
N LEU A 147 7.29 10.49 6.98
CA LEU A 147 7.75 10.97 8.28
C LEU A 147 8.83 12.05 8.14
N THR A 148 9.70 11.97 7.13
CA THR A 148 10.73 12.98 6.85
C THR A 148 10.09 14.31 6.42
N VAL A 149 9.06 14.26 5.58
CA VAL A 149 8.30 15.46 5.16
C VAL A 149 7.55 16.09 6.34
N ALA A 150 6.89 15.26 7.17
CA ALA A 150 6.15 15.74 8.34
C ALA A 150 7.04 16.28 9.46
N ASP A 151 8.26 15.77 9.60
CA ASP A 151 9.22 16.13 10.64
C ASP A 151 10.66 16.11 10.08
N ALA A 152 11.08 17.21 9.48
CA ALA A 152 12.43 17.36 8.93
C ALA A 152 13.57 17.17 9.96
N ALA A 153 13.26 17.22 11.26
CA ALA A 153 14.22 16.95 12.33
C ALA A 153 14.39 15.44 12.62
N CYS A 154 13.57 14.57 12.01
CA CYS A 154 13.69 13.13 12.17
C CYS A 154 14.88 12.57 11.37
N VAL A 155 16.07 12.63 11.95
CA VAL A 155 17.31 12.15 11.30
C VAL A 155 17.23 10.67 10.96
N SER A 156 16.59 9.85 11.80
CA SER A 156 16.46 8.41 11.60
C SER A 156 15.60 8.08 10.37
N ALA A 157 14.50 8.82 10.13
CA ALA A 157 13.67 8.66 8.94
C ALA A 157 14.43 9.07 7.68
N ARG A 158 15.08 10.24 7.69
CA ARG A 158 15.90 10.70 6.57
C ARG A 158 17.01 9.71 6.22
N SER A 159 17.75 9.19 7.21
CA SER A 159 18.78 8.18 6.97
C SER A 159 18.24 6.90 6.34
N LEU A 160 17.04 6.44 6.76
CA LEU A 160 16.39 5.28 6.15
C LEU A 160 16.03 5.54 4.70
N VAL A 161 15.52 6.75 4.38
CA VAL A 161 15.24 7.15 2.99
C VAL A 161 16.52 7.15 2.15
N GLU A 162 17.57 7.83 2.60
CA GLU A 162 18.84 7.96 1.85
C GLU A 162 19.48 6.59 1.57
N ASP A 163 19.60 5.74 2.58
CA ASP A 163 20.16 4.39 2.43
C ASP A 163 19.27 3.47 1.57
N GLY A 164 17.95 3.58 1.76
CA GLY A 164 16.99 2.82 0.97
C GLY A 164 17.03 3.18 -0.50
N LEU A 165 17.02 4.48 -0.85
CA LEU A 165 17.15 4.96 -2.23
C LEU A 165 18.46 4.52 -2.88
N ALA A 166 19.57 4.48 -2.12
CA ALA A 166 20.86 4.01 -2.62
C ALA A 166 20.84 2.50 -2.97
N SER A 167 19.96 1.71 -2.37
CA SER A 167 19.86 0.26 -2.57
C SER A 167 18.75 -0.15 -3.55
N LEU A 168 17.77 0.72 -3.81
CA LEU A 168 16.68 0.41 -4.73
C LEU A 168 17.18 0.28 -6.18
N PRO A 169 16.68 -0.72 -6.93
CA PRO A 169 17.06 -0.88 -8.32
C PRO A 169 16.55 0.29 -9.17
N ARG A 170 17.34 0.69 -10.12
CA ARG A 170 17.00 1.72 -11.12
C ARG A 170 16.59 1.07 -12.42
N GLY A 171 15.78 1.77 -13.20
CA GLY A 171 15.39 1.30 -14.52
C GLY A 171 16.58 1.21 -15.48
N THR A 172 16.37 0.49 -16.57
CA THR A 172 17.36 0.30 -17.63
C THR A 172 17.17 1.29 -18.77
N ASP A 173 18.14 1.34 -19.68
CA ASP A 173 18.06 2.14 -20.92
C ASP A 173 17.28 1.42 -22.04
N ASP A 174 16.77 0.22 -21.79
CA ASP A 174 15.94 -0.50 -22.74
C ASP A 174 14.57 0.21 -22.85
N THR A 175 14.31 0.78 -24.02
CA THR A 175 13.07 1.53 -24.28
C THR A 175 11.82 0.63 -24.30
N ARG A 176 11.98 -0.65 -24.56
CA ARG A 176 10.86 -1.61 -24.58
C ARG A 176 10.56 -2.12 -23.16
N TRP A 177 11.60 -2.36 -22.35
CA TRP A 177 11.49 -2.88 -21.00
C TRP A 177 12.43 -2.12 -20.05
N PRO A 178 12.12 -0.85 -19.74
CA PRO A 178 12.95 -0.06 -18.83
C PRO A 178 12.86 -0.50 -17.37
N TRP A 179 12.01 -1.50 -17.09
CA TRP A 179 11.79 -2.05 -15.76
C TRP A 179 13.07 -2.67 -15.19
N PRO A 180 13.39 -2.47 -13.91
CA PRO A 180 14.65 -2.96 -13.33
C PRO A 180 14.73 -4.47 -13.15
N GLU A 181 13.60 -5.17 -13.26
CA GLU A 181 13.52 -6.62 -13.14
C GLU A 181 13.14 -7.25 -14.49
N SER A 182 13.46 -8.53 -14.68
CA SER A 182 13.15 -9.25 -15.93
C SER A 182 11.65 -9.51 -16.14
N ARG A 183 10.85 -9.39 -15.08
CA ARG A 183 9.39 -9.55 -15.04
C ARG A 183 8.76 -8.53 -14.10
N LEU A 184 7.53 -8.14 -14.36
CA LEU A 184 6.63 -7.61 -13.34
C LEU A 184 6.30 -8.75 -12.37
N ALA A 185 6.28 -8.45 -11.08
CA ALA A 185 5.99 -9.43 -10.03
C ALA A 185 4.74 -8.98 -9.24
N TYR A 186 4.88 -8.67 -7.94
CA TYR A 186 3.79 -8.14 -7.14
C TYR A 186 4.11 -6.73 -6.65
N GLY A 187 3.06 -5.90 -6.44
CA GLY A 187 3.23 -4.55 -5.93
C GLY A 187 4.16 -3.73 -6.83
N ASN A 188 4.01 -3.84 -8.13
CA ASN A 188 4.96 -3.28 -9.09
C ASN A 188 5.10 -1.76 -8.92
N ALA A 189 4.00 -1.04 -8.76
CA ALA A 189 4.00 0.42 -8.64
C ALA A 189 4.68 0.95 -7.37
N LEU A 190 4.92 0.10 -6.37
CA LEU A 190 5.64 0.47 -5.16
C LEU A 190 7.09 0.91 -5.43
N LEU A 191 7.76 0.32 -6.44
CA LEU A 191 9.15 0.70 -6.76
C LEU A 191 9.25 2.15 -7.26
N PRO A 192 8.49 2.56 -8.29
CA PRO A 192 8.47 3.97 -8.69
C PRO A 192 7.90 4.89 -7.60
N GLU A 193 6.92 4.46 -6.81
CA GLU A 193 6.41 5.26 -5.69
C GLU A 193 7.51 5.59 -4.68
N ALA A 194 8.32 4.59 -4.31
CA ALA A 194 9.43 4.78 -3.37
C ALA A 194 10.49 5.76 -3.90
N LEU A 195 10.77 5.73 -5.21
CA LEU A 195 11.67 6.70 -5.84
C LEU A 195 11.08 8.11 -5.79
N ILE A 196 9.81 8.27 -6.13
CA ILE A 196 9.13 9.58 -6.13
C ILE A 196 9.05 10.12 -4.69
N ALA A 197 8.55 9.33 -3.75
CA ALA A 197 8.38 9.76 -2.36
C ALA A 197 9.72 10.05 -1.68
N GLY A 198 10.68 9.15 -1.84
CA GLY A 198 12.00 9.30 -1.23
C GLY A 198 12.79 10.43 -1.83
N GLY A 199 12.83 10.58 -3.18
CA GLY A 199 13.49 11.68 -3.86
C GLY A 199 12.91 13.03 -3.43
N HIS A 200 11.59 13.15 -3.39
CA HIS A 200 10.93 14.37 -2.91
C HIS A 200 11.29 14.69 -1.44
N ALA A 201 11.31 13.70 -0.55
CA ALA A 201 11.61 13.90 0.87
C ALA A 201 13.05 14.35 1.15
N ILE A 202 14.00 14.14 0.20
CA ILE A 202 15.40 14.54 0.37
C ILE A 202 15.85 15.60 -0.63
N ASP A 203 14.92 16.16 -1.43
CA ASP A 203 15.16 17.18 -2.47
C ASP A 203 16.08 16.67 -3.61
N ASP A 204 15.90 15.43 -4.08
CA ASP A 204 16.64 14.80 -5.18
C ASP A 204 15.73 14.64 -6.41
N ASP A 205 15.73 15.66 -7.27
CA ASP A 205 14.91 15.73 -8.48
C ASP A 205 15.25 14.61 -9.48
N ASP A 206 16.52 14.19 -9.59
CA ASP A 206 16.92 13.10 -10.50
C ASP A 206 16.26 11.78 -10.11
N VAL A 207 16.14 11.51 -8.81
CA VAL A 207 15.45 10.32 -8.29
C VAL A 207 13.95 10.40 -8.51
N VAL A 208 13.35 11.58 -8.33
CA VAL A 208 11.92 11.81 -8.62
C VAL A 208 11.63 11.56 -10.09
N ASP A 209 12.44 12.14 -11.00
CA ASP A 209 12.27 11.99 -12.45
C ASP A 209 12.37 10.54 -12.90
N GLU A 210 13.30 9.77 -12.31
CA GLU A 210 13.43 8.33 -12.57
C GLU A 210 12.19 7.57 -12.12
N GLY A 211 11.66 7.84 -10.93
CA GLY A 211 10.42 7.26 -10.43
C GLY A 211 9.23 7.58 -11.36
N LEU A 212 9.08 8.84 -11.76
CA LEU A 212 8.04 9.28 -12.69
C LEU A 212 8.18 8.62 -14.07
N ARG A 213 9.40 8.42 -14.57
CA ARG A 213 9.66 7.71 -15.83
C ARG A 213 9.18 6.26 -15.76
N LEU A 214 9.53 5.54 -14.69
CA LEU A 214 9.12 4.16 -14.49
C LEU A 214 7.61 4.03 -14.29
N LEU A 215 7.00 4.96 -13.54
CA LEU A 215 5.56 4.95 -13.32
C LEU A 215 4.77 5.19 -14.61
N ARG A 216 5.21 6.15 -15.47
CA ARG A 216 4.57 6.37 -16.79
C ARG A 216 4.64 5.12 -17.66
N TRP A 217 5.78 4.45 -17.67
CA TRP A 217 5.93 3.21 -18.40
C TRP A 217 5.01 2.11 -17.84
N LEU A 218 4.94 1.95 -16.53
CA LEU A 218 4.10 0.95 -15.88
C LEU A 218 2.61 1.19 -16.17
N VAL A 219 2.13 2.44 -16.07
CA VAL A 219 0.76 2.81 -16.44
C VAL A 219 0.45 2.40 -17.88
N ALA A 220 1.35 2.69 -18.82
CA ALA A 220 1.18 2.30 -20.22
C ALA A 220 1.22 0.78 -20.41
N GLU A 221 2.11 0.10 -19.69
CA GLU A 221 2.29 -1.35 -19.74
C GLU A 221 1.11 -2.11 -19.12
N GLU A 222 0.48 -1.61 -18.07
CA GLU A 222 -0.71 -2.21 -17.46
C GLU A 222 -2.03 -1.80 -18.15
N THR A 223 -2.01 -0.87 -19.11
CA THR A 223 -3.19 -0.49 -19.89
C THR A 223 -3.43 -1.49 -21.03
N LEU A 224 -4.65 -1.97 -21.19
CA LEU A 224 -5.12 -2.76 -22.32
C LEU A 224 -6.43 -2.18 -22.86
N GLY A 225 -6.37 -1.58 -24.06
CA GLY A 225 -7.54 -0.86 -24.61
C GLY A 225 -7.82 0.41 -23.81
N ASP A 226 -8.94 0.43 -23.10
CA ASP A 226 -9.45 1.57 -22.34
C ASP A 226 -9.50 1.34 -20.82
N HIS A 227 -8.96 0.22 -20.34
CA HIS A 227 -8.94 -0.15 -18.93
C HIS A 227 -7.57 -0.72 -18.51
N PHE A 228 -7.38 -0.93 -17.21
CA PHE A 228 -6.22 -1.66 -16.69
C PHE A 228 -6.43 -3.17 -16.74
N SER A 229 -5.39 -3.85 -17.23
CA SER A 229 -5.22 -5.29 -17.25
C SER A 229 -3.94 -5.62 -16.48
N PHE A 230 -4.08 -5.83 -15.19
CA PHE A 230 -2.94 -5.97 -14.30
C PHE A 230 -2.15 -7.27 -14.52
N SER A 231 -0.87 -7.21 -14.17
CA SER A 231 -0.01 -8.39 -14.15
C SER A 231 -0.59 -9.45 -13.22
N PRO A 232 -0.60 -10.74 -13.63
CA PRO A 232 -1.14 -11.82 -12.82
C PRO A 232 -0.25 -12.12 -11.61
N ALA A 233 -0.77 -12.87 -10.64
CA ALA A 233 -0.05 -13.28 -9.43
C ALA A 233 1.31 -13.95 -9.71
N ASP A 234 1.41 -14.71 -10.81
CA ASP A 234 2.65 -15.37 -11.27
C ASP A 234 3.63 -14.39 -11.96
N GLY A 235 3.25 -13.12 -12.06
CA GLY A 235 4.02 -12.08 -12.74
C GLY A 235 3.97 -12.18 -14.26
N ARG A 236 4.48 -11.15 -14.95
CA ARG A 236 4.45 -11.02 -16.41
C ARG A 236 5.76 -10.47 -16.96
N GLY A 237 6.29 -11.09 -18.00
CA GLY A 237 7.43 -10.62 -18.79
C GLY A 237 7.01 -9.90 -20.06
N PRO A 238 7.97 -9.31 -20.82
CA PRO A 238 7.69 -8.45 -21.98
C PRO A 238 7.00 -9.16 -23.15
N ASP A 239 7.09 -10.47 -23.23
CA ASP A 239 6.54 -11.29 -24.33
C ASP A 239 5.36 -12.18 -23.88
N ASP A 240 4.92 -12.05 -22.62
CA ASP A 240 3.83 -12.86 -22.09
C ASP A 240 2.47 -12.35 -22.61
N PRO A 241 1.48 -13.25 -22.82
CA PRO A 241 0.19 -12.89 -23.36
C PRO A 241 -0.62 -12.00 -22.40
N ARG A 242 -1.56 -11.22 -22.97
CA ARG A 242 -2.51 -10.36 -22.26
C ARG A 242 -3.93 -10.53 -22.84
N PRO A 243 -5.00 -10.45 -22.01
CA PRO A 243 -4.96 -10.38 -20.54
C PRO A 243 -4.41 -11.68 -19.93
N ALA A 244 -3.95 -11.60 -18.68
CA ALA A 244 -3.51 -12.75 -17.90
C ALA A 244 -4.17 -12.73 -16.51
N PHE A 245 -4.35 -13.90 -15.90
CA PHE A 245 -5.06 -14.08 -14.65
C PHE A 245 -4.23 -14.99 -13.72
N ASP A 246 -4.39 -14.98 -12.44
CA ASP A 246 -5.24 -14.22 -11.55
C ASP A 246 -4.72 -12.78 -11.34
N GLN A 247 -5.54 -11.74 -11.54
CA GLN A 247 -5.13 -10.35 -11.25
C GLN A 247 -5.54 -9.99 -9.83
N GLN A 248 -4.60 -9.46 -9.06
CA GLN A 248 -4.82 -9.18 -7.64
C GLN A 248 -5.07 -7.70 -7.36
N PRO A 249 -6.03 -7.38 -6.48
CA PRO A 249 -6.35 -6.01 -6.08
C PRO A 249 -5.17 -5.18 -5.58
N ILE A 250 -4.13 -5.83 -5.06
CA ILE A 250 -2.91 -5.15 -4.59
C ILE A 250 -2.22 -4.37 -5.72
N GLU A 251 -2.28 -4.84 -6.97
CA GLU A 251 -1.68 -4.12 -8.11
C GLU A 251 -2.43 -2.82 -8.39
N ALA A 252 -3.78 -2.86 -8.38
CA ALA A 252 -4.61 -1.67 -8.54
C ALA A 252 -4.40 -0.69 -7.37
N GLY A 253 -4.32 -1.19 -6.14
CA GLY A 253 -4.06 -0.38 -4.95
C GLY A 253 -2.69 0.28 -4.99
N ALA A 254 -1.63 -0.47 -5.30
CA ALA A 254 -0.28 0.06 -5.39
C ALA A 254 -0.14 1.11 -6.52
N LEU A 255 -0.80 0.88 -7.67
CA LEU A 255 -0.80 1.86 -8.76
C LEU A 255 -1.56 3.13 -8.38
N ALA A 256 -2.67 3.01 -7.65
CA ALA A 256 -3.42 4.16 -7.15
C ALA A 256 -2.59 4.99 -6.14
N ASP A 257 -1.91 4.34 -5.19
CA ASP A 257 -1.03 5.00 -4.23
C ASP A 257 0.11 5.75 -4.96
N ALA A 258 0.77 5.10 -5.93
CA ALA A 258 1.85 5.71 -6.72
C ALA A 258 1.37 6.88 -7.59
N CYS A 259 0.20 6.78 -8.25
CA CYS A 259 -0.39 7.87 -9.04
C CYS A 259 -0.79 9.05 -8.16
N ALA A 260 -1.35 8.78 -6.99
CA ALA A 260 -1.68 9.82 -6.01
C ALA A 260 -0.42 10.57 -5.56
N ARG A 261 0.66 9.84 -5.28
CA ARG A 261 1.97 10.42 -4.95
C ARG A 261 2.55 11.27 -6.09
N ALA A 262 2.53 10.74 -7.30
CA ALA A 262 3.03 11.46 -8.48
C ALA A 262 2.25 12.76 -8.72
N PHE A 263 0.92 12.74 -8.55
CA PHE A 263 0.11 13.94 -8.61
C PHE A 263 0.47 14.95 -7.52
N ALA A 264 0.64 14.51 -6.27
CA ALA A 264 1.00 15.40 -5.17
C ALA A 264 2.32 16.14 -5.42
N VAL A 265 3.30 15.47 -6.05
CA VAL A 265 4.63 16.04 -6.33
C VAL A 265 4.62 16.91 -7.60
N THR A 266 3.87 16.51 -8.65
CA THR A 266 3.99 17.15 -9.98
C THR A 266 2.84 18.06 -10.35
N HIS A 267 1.66 17.88 -9.74
CA HIS A 267 0.38 18.49 -10.13
C HIS A 267 -0.02 18.23 -11.60
N ASP A 268 0.45 17.11 -12.17
CA ASP A 268 0.11 16.67 -13.54
C ASP A 268 -1.19 15.85 -13.51
N ASP A 269 -2.25 16.37 -14.12
CA ASP A 269 -3.59 15.78 -14.13
C ASP A 269 -3.65 14.38 -14.79
N SER A 270 -2.65 13.99 -15.58
CA SER A 270 -2.59 12.65 -16.16
C SER A 270 -2.54 11.54 -15.08
N TRP A 271 -1.97 11.84 -13.93
CA TRP A 271 -1.97 10.91 -12.78
C TRP A 271 -3.35 10.75 -12.16
N LEU A 272 -4.20 11.79 -12.21
CA LEU A 272 -5.58 11.70 -11.78
C LEU A 272 -6.42 10.83 -12.71
N GLU A 273 -6.12 10.84 -14.01
CA GLU A 273 -6.77 9.96 -14.97
C GLU A 273 -6.42 8.50 -14.70
N ALA A 274 -5.13 8.19 -14.50
CA ALA A 274 -4.69 6.86 -14.12
C ALA A 274 -5.31 6.40 -12.78
N LEU A 275 -5.37 7.27 -11.79
CA LEU A 275 -6.02 6.96 -10.51
C LEU A 275 -7.53 6.66 -10.67
N ARG A 276 -8.25 7.39 -11.53
CA ARG A 276 -9.66 7.08 -11.85
C ARG A 276 -9.79 5.71 -12.50
N SER A 277 -8.86 5.35 -13.38
CA SER A 277 -8.85 4.02 -14.00
C SER A 277 -8.56 2.90 -13.00
N CYS A 278 -7.72 3.13 -11.97
CA CYS A 278 -7.56 2.18 -10.85
C CYS A 278 -8.88 1.99 -10.08
N ALA A 279 -9.61 3.07 -9.81
CA ALA A 279 -10.91 2.99 -9.16
C ALA A 279 -11.96 2.32 -10.07
N GLY A 280 -11.93 2.60 -11.38
CA GLY A 280 -12.76 1.96 -12.41
C GLY A 280 -12.55 0.45 -12.49
N TRP A 281 -11.31 -0.02 -12.33
CA TRP A 281 -11.02 -1.46 -12.30
C TRP A 281 -11.80 -2.19 -11.19
N PHE A 282 -11.93 -1.58 -10.00
CA PHE A 282 -12.79 -2.13 -8.94
C PHE A 282 -14.28 -2.06 -9.27
N ASP A 283 -14.72 -1.08 -10.06
CA ASP A 283 -16.13 -0.89 -10.43
C ASP A 283 -16.54 -1.68 -11.70
N GLY A 284 -15.62 -2.46 -12.27
CA GLY A 284 -15.88 -3.34 -13.40
C GLY A 284 -15.24 -2.92 -14.73
N ASP A 285 -14.51 -1.80 -14.78
CA ASP A 285 -13.72 -1.42 -15.96
C ASP A 285 -12.40 -2.27 -15.96
N ASN A 286 -12.57 -3.59 -16.14
CA ASN A 286 -11.51 -4.60 -16.12
C ASN A 286 -11.74 -5.66 -17.19
N ASP A 287 -10.82 -6.58 -17.36
CA ASP A 287 -10.83 -7.58 -18.45
C ASP A 287 -12.07 -8.49 -18.49
N VAL A 288 -12.81 -8.61 -17.39
CA VAL A 288 -14.00 -9.50 -17.30
C VAL A 288 -15.30 -8.70 -17.19
N GLY A 289 -15.23 -7.41 -16.91
CA GLY A 289 -16.42 -6.54 -16.76
C GLY A 289 -17.17 -6.80 -15.45
N VAL A 290 -16.49 -7.17 -14.37
CA VAL A 290 -17.11 -7.52 -13.09
C VAL A 290 -16.60 -6.64 -11.95
N THR A 291 -17.50 -6.28 -11.04
CA THR A 291 -17.16 -5.51 -9.84
C THR A 291 -16.26 -6.31 -8.90
N MET A 292 -15.18 -5.70 -8.42
CA MET A 292 -14.17 -6.30 -7.57
C MET A 292 -14.35 -6.01 -6.07
N PHE A 293 -15.53 -5.58 -5.66
CA PHE A 293 -15.90 -5.39 -4.25
C PHE A 293 -17.36 -5.79 -4.02
N ASP A 294 -17.70 -6.08 -2.78
CA ASP A 294 -19.06 -6.38 -2.36
C ASP A 294 -19.70 -5.12 -1.72
N PRO A 295 -20.71 -4.50 -2.35
CA PRO A 295 -21.35 -3.28 -1.82
C PRO A 295 -22.10 -3.50 -0.50
N GLU A 296 -22.48 -4.74 -0.17
CA GLU A 296 -23.16 -5.04 1.09
C GLU A 296 -22.19 -5.08 2.27
N THR A 297 -20.99 -5.61 2.05
CA THR A 297 -19.99 -5.77 3.12
C THR A 297 -18.98 -4.64 3.14
N GLY A 298 -18.64 -4.05 1.99
CA GLY A 298 -17.54 -3.13 1.78
C GLY A 298 -16.19 -3.83 1.67
N GLY A 299 -16.18 -5.16 1.45
CA GLY A 299 -14.96 -5.95 1.25
C GLY A 299 -14.54 -6.02 -0.21
N GLY A 300 -13.23 -5.96 -0.49
CA GLY A 300 -12.66 -6.25 -1.79
C GLY A 300 -12.54 -7.75 -2.03
N PHE A 301 -12.85 -8.22 -3.23
CA PHE A 301 -12.65 -9.61 -3.64
C PHE A 301 -11.18 -9.93 -3.87
N ASP A 302 -10.75 -11.17 -3.57
CA ASP A 302 -9.33 -11.53 -3.51
C ASP A 302 -8.62 -11.65 -4.87
N GLY A 303 -9.34 -11.73 -5.98
CA GLY A 303 -8.74 -11.79 -7.29
C GLY A 303 -9.75 -11.73 -8.43
N LEU A 304 -9.28 -11.23 -9.60
CA LEU A 304 -10.01 -11.27 -10.86
C LEU A 304 -9.55 -12.50 -11.64
N GLU A 305 -10.43 -13.46 -11.80
CA GLU A 305 -10.22 -14.72 -12.52
C GLU A 305 -10.79 -14.63 -13.94
N VAL A 306 -10.43 -15.56 -14.81
CA VAL A 306 -10.83 -15.54 -16.23
C VAL A 306 -12.36 -15.59 -16.44
N ASP A 307 -13.10 -16.13 -15.48
CA ASP A 307 -14.55 -16.34 -15.55
C ASP A 307 -15.33 -15.64 -14.42
N GLY A 308 -14.67 -14.76 -13.67
CA GLY A 308 -15.32 -14.01 -12.58
C GLY A 308 -14.37 -13.50 -11.52
N VAL A 309 -14.77 -13.60 -10.25
CA VAL A 309 -13.99 -13.15 -9.10
C VAL A 309 -13.78 -14.26 -8.09
N ASN A 310 -12.64 -14.27 -7.43
CA ASN A 310 -12.46 -15.00 -6.19
C ASN A 310 -13.26 -14.30 -5.08
N GLN A 311 -14.35 -14.92 -4.64
CA GLN A 311 -15.34 -14.30 -3.75
C GLN A 311 -14.88 -14.14 -2.30
N ASN A 312 -13.68 -14.59 -1.93
CA ASN A 312 -13.14 -14.28 -0.62
C ASN A 312 -12.85 -12.79 -0.52
N GLN A 313 -12.96 -12.25 0.67
CA GLN A 313 -12.78 -10.83 0.97
C GLN A 313 -11.70 -10.69 2.05
N GLY A 314 -10.47 -11.03 1.70
CA GLY A 314 -9.32 -10.99 2.60
C GLY A 314 -8.92 -9.56 3.00
N ALA A 315 -8.00 -9.47 3.95
CA ALA A 315 -7.52 -8.19 4.45
C ALA A 315 -6.81 -7.40 3.35
N GLU A 316 -5.86 -8.01 2.63
CA GLU A 316 -5.08 -7.38 1.58
C GLU A 316 -5.95 -6.73 0.51
N SER A 317 -6.89 -7.50 -0.04
CA SER A 317 -7.77 -7.05 -1.12
C SER A 317 -8.71 -5.94 -0.67
N THR A 318 -9.22 -6.03 0.56
CA THR A 318 -10.07 -4.99 1.15
C THR A 318 -9.27 -3.70 1.42
N ILE A 319 -8.04 -3.80 1.93
CA ILE A 319 -7.16 -2.64 2.15
C ILE A 319 -6.84 -1.96 0.82
N ALA A 320 -6.51 -2.74 -0.23
CA ALA A 320 -6.25 -2.21 -1.57
C ALA A 320 -7.46 -1.45 -2.14
N PHE A 321 -8.66 -2.03 -2.01
CA PHE A 321 -9.91 -1.37 -2.40
C PHE A 321 -10.13 -0.06 -1.62
N VAL A 322 -10.04 -0.09 -0.29
CA VAL A 322 -10.27 1.10 0.56
C VAL A 322 -9.26 2.19 0.25
N SER A 323 -7.94 1.87 0.14
CA SER A 323 -6.90 2.84 -0.22
C SER A 323 -7.17 3.50 -1.56
N THR A 324 -7.49 2.70 -2.60
CA THR A 324 -7.84 3.23 -3.93
C THR A 324 -9.01 4.20 -3.87
N MET A 325 -10.09 3.84 -3.15
CA MET A 325 -11.27 4.70 -3.04
C MET A 325 -11.01 5.95 -2.20
N GLN A 326 -10.16 5.89 -1.18
CA GLN A 326 -9.72 7.06 -0.42
C GLN A 326 -9.03 8.07 -1.35
N HIS A 327 -8.07 7.62 -2.17
CA HIS A 327 -7.39 8.49 -3.13
C HIS A 327 -8.33 9.01 -4.22
N ALA A 328 -9.17 8.16 -4.78
CA ALA A 328 -10.09 8.56 -5.84
C ALA A 328 -11.11 9.64 -5.37
N ARG A 329 -11.54 9.60 -4.11
CA ARG A 329 -12.42 10.63 -3.53
C ARG A 329 -11.76 11.97 -3.28
N LEU A 330 -10.46 12.01 -3.08
CA LEU A 330 -9.73 13.28 -3.02
C LEU A 330 -9.92 14.09 -4.31
N LEU A 331 -10.09 13.42 -5.45
CA LEU A 331 -10.32 14.05 -6.75
C LEU A 331 -11.70 14.71 -6.87
N GLU A 332 -12.69 14.24 -6.10
CA GLU A 332 -14.07 14.77 -6.12
C GLU A 332 -14.30 15.91 -5.12
N GLY A 333 -13.25 16.43 -4.49
CA GLY A 333 -13.35 17.53 -3.52
C GLY A 333 -13.34 17.07 -2.06
N GLY A 334 -12.54 16.08 -1.74
CA GLY A 334 -12.39 15.43 -0.44
C GLY A 334 -12.33 16.36 0.78
N SER A 335 -12.52 15.79 1.97
CA SER A 335 -12.62 16.51 3.24
C SER A 335 -11.36 17.30 3.61
N ALA A 336 -11.47 18.20 4.58
CA ALA A 336 -10.35 19.03 5.05
C ALA A 336 -9.20 18.20 5.64
N VAL A 337 -9.50 17.04 6.27
CA VAL A 337 -8.49 16.12 6.83
C VAL A 337 -7.73 15.41 5.72
N GLN A 338 -8.42 14.94 4.70
CA GLN A 338 -7.84 14.30 3.53
C GLN A 338 -6.95 15.28 2.76
N ARG A 339 -7.40 16.54 2.56
CA ARG A 339 -6.58 17.60 1.93
C ARG A 339 -5.35 17.96 2.77
N ALA A 340 -5.46 17.96 4.11
CA ALA A 340 -4.34 18.26 5.00
C ALA A 340 -3.27 17.14 4.96
N ALA A 341 -3.70 15.87 4.91
CA ALA A 341 -2.78 14.74 4.72
C ALA A 341 -2.03 14.82 3.36
N TRP A 342 -2.70 15.31 2.32
CA TRP A 342 -2.08 15.56 1.01
C TRP A 342 -1.18 16.80 0.99
N SER A 343 -1.59 17.90 1.62
CA SER A 343 -0.79 19.14 1.64
C SER A 343 0.46 19.01 2.51
N ALA A 344 0.45 18.16 3.54
CA ALA A 344 1.65 17.82 4.30
C ALA A 344 2.67 17.02 3.47
N ALA A 345 2.20 16.26 2.48
CA ALA A 345 3.06 15.57 1.51
C ALA A 345 3.55 16.49 0.36
N SER A 346 3.03 17.73 0.27
CA SER A 346 3.29 18.69 -0.82
C SER A 346 4.01 19.97 -0.35
N SER A 347 4.28 20.12 0.95
CA SER A 347 4.96 21.28 1.58
C SER A 347 6.31 20.88 2.14
#